data_3e7c5a5f8d6dc43281d67affde72822e
#
_entry.id   3e7c5a5f8d6dc43281d67affde72822e
#
_cell.length_a   1.000
_cell.length_b   1.000
_cell.length_c   1.000
_cell.angle_alpha   90.00
_cell.angle_beta   90.00
_cell.angle_gamma   90.00
#
_symmetry.space_group_name_H-M   'P 1'
#
loop_
_entity.id
_entity.type
_entity.pdbx_description
1 polymer ?
#
loop_
_entity_poly.entity_id
_entity_poly.type
_entity_poly.pdbx_seq_one_letter_code
_entity_poly.pdbx_strand_id
1 'polypeptide(L)'
;MRINRIVFTALLCAVGTPLLACTNLIVGKKASVNGAVMCSYSADDYGMFQNLCHYPAAKHAKGTMRTIRNWDSNKYQGEIPEAPETYNVIGNINEYQVTIAETTFGGREEMVDTTGLIDYGSLIYLALQRSKTARQAIEVMTTLVETYGYCSEGETFTICDPNEAWIMEMMGCGPGSKKVVWVALRVPDDAICAHANQSRIRTFNKKDKQNVMCSKNVVSYAREQGWFDGKDADFSFCDAYAAPDFGGRRYCEARVWSFFNRFSSDMSRYVPYAEGKVENAEPMPLWIVPNKQLGVADVEAAMRDHYEGTPFALDSDIGGGIWQMPYCPTPLSFKVDGKEYFNERPISTQQSGFVFVAEMRSWLPREIGGVLWFGNDDANMVAFNPIYCCTTKAPRCFNTPGVDALRFSMDNAYWVCNWVSNMVYPRYSQMFGSLKQVRDSLDASWLSRQGEVDRRAQELYASSPEQAVNYLTAYGAEKAEQMLQRWQQLAFYLIVKYNDMIVKPEQDGRLLRTPHGLGARVQRPGYPERYARELIRQTGDKLAVPTK
;
A
#
# COMPACT_ATOMS: atom_id res chain seq x y z
N MET A 1 -43.22 -45.78 19.46
CA MET A 1 -43.05 -44.40 18.95
C MET A 1 -41.55 -44.04 19.08
N ARG A 2 -40.80 -44.15 17.98
CA ARG A 2 -39.36 -43.85 17.97
C ARG A 2 -39.20 -42.40 17.49
N ILE A 3 -38.64 -41.54 18.34
CA ILE A 3 -38.32 -40.16 18.04
C ILE A 3 -36.96 -40.15 17.33
N ASN A 4 -36.94 -39.85 16.02
CA ASN A 4 -35.71 -39.59 15.26
C ASN A 4 -35.12 -38.25 15.68
N ARG A 5 -33.93 -38.27 16.27
CA ARG A 5 -33.10 -37.08 16.48
C ARG A 5 -32.48 -36.71 15.13
N ILE A 6 -32.93 -35.61 14.53
CA ILE A 6 -32.28 -34.97 13.40
C ILE A 6 -31.06 -34.23 13.97
N VAL A 7 -29.86 -34.71 13.65
CA VAL A 7 -28.62 -33.99 13.92
C VAL A 7 -28.47 -32.91 12.86
N PHE A 8 -28.66 -31.66 13.24
CA PHE A 8 -28.27 -30.51 12.42
C PHE A 8 -26.74 -30.40 12.49
N THR A 9 -26.07 -30.84 11.43
CA THR A 9 -24.68 -30.51 11.21
C THR A 9 -24.62 -29.06 10.73
N ALA A 10 -24.29 -28.15 11.63
CA ALA A 10 -24.00 -26.78 11.26
C ALA A 10 -22.73 -26.80 10.39
N LEU A 11 -22.88 -26.54 9.11
CA LEU A 11 -21.78 -26.22 8.20
C LEU A 11 -21.24 -24.85 8.66
N LEU A 12 -20.16 -24.82 9.46
CA LEU A 12 -19.37 -23.62 9.64
C LEU A 12 -18.75 -23.32 8.27
N CYS A 13 -19.36 -22.40 7.53
CA CYS A 13 -18.64 -21.66 6.52
C CYS A 13 -17.56 -20.88 7.27
N ALA A 14 -16.31 -21.30 7.16
CA ALA A 14 -15.20 -20.44 7.47
C ALA A 14 -15.32 -19.23 6.53
N VAL A 15 -15.88 -18.15 7.04
CA VAL A 15 -15.78 -16.83 6.43
C VAL A 15 -14.31 -16.48 6.61
N GLY A 16 -13.51 -16.71 5.57
CA GLY A 16 -12.14 -16.21 5.55
C GLY A 16 -12.19 -14.72 5.87
N THR A 17 -11.52 -14.31 6.93
CA THR A 17 -11.30 -12.90 7.22
C THR A 17 -10.77 -12.25 5.95
N PRO A 18 -11.29 -11.09 5.52
CA PRO A 18 -10.69 -10.37 4.41
C PRO A 18 -9.22 -10.13 4.77
N LEU A 19 -8.31 -10.68 3.98
CA LEU A 19 -6.88 -10.40 4.09
C LEU A 19 -6.68 -8.95 3.63
N LEU A 20 -6.71 -8.03 4.57
CA LEU A 20 -6.18 -6.69 4.38
C LEU A 20 -4.75 -6.85 3.87
N ALA A 21 -4.44 -6.25 2.77
CA ALA A 21 -3.26 -6.66 2.01
C ALA A 21 -2.43 -5.48 1.55
N CYS A 22 -1.87 -4.74 2.50
CA CYS A 22 -1.04 -3.55 2.31
C CYS A 22 0.42 -3.88 1.92
N THR A 23 1.17 -2.91 1.40
CA THR A 23 2.57 -3.10 1.01
C THR A 23 3.37 -1.82 1.26
N ASN A 24 4.55 -1.95 1.86
CA ASN A 24 5.43 -0.83 2.21
C ASN A 24 6.87 -1.08 1.77
N LEU A 25 7.54 0.00 1.31
CA LEU A 25 9.00 0.08 1.14
C LEU A 25 9.53 1.28 1.94
N ILE A 26 10.64 1.11 2.64
CA ILE A 26 11.35 2.14 3.41
C ILE A 26 12.72 2.35 2.77
N VAL A 27 13.12 3.60 2.60
CA VAL A 27 14.43 3.98 2.05
C VAL A 27 15.14 4.90 3.05
N GLY A 28 16.26 4.44 3.59
CA GLY A 28 17.11 5.21 4.48
C GLY A 28 17.76 6.40 3.75
N LYS A 29 18.08 7.46 4.49
CA LYS A 29 18.57 8.73 3.92
C LYS A 29 19.85 8.63 3.08
N LYS A 30 20.73 7.66 3.35
CA LYS A 30 21.94 7.42 2.54
C LYS A 30 21.70 6.47 1.38
N ALA A 31 20.59 5.73 1.42
CA ALA A 31 20.11 4.91 0.30
C ALA A 31 19.33 5.75 -0.73
N SER A 32 19.02 7.02 -0.44
CA SER A 32 18.34 7.93 -1.37
C SER A 32 19.31 8.86 -2.10
N VAL A 33 18.93 9.29 -3.32
CA VAL A 33 19.78 10.13 -4.20
C VAL A 33 20.04 11.54 -3.65
N ASN A 34 19.14 12.04 -2.80
CA ASN A 34 19.16 13.43 -2.30
C ASN A 34 19.30 13.52 -0.77
N GLY A 35 19.41 12.40 -0.07
CA GLY A 35 19.50 12.39 1.40
C GLY A 35 18.14 12.44 2.12
N ALA A 36 17.01 12.37 1.42
CA ALA A 36 15.69 12.24 2.02
C ALA A 36 15.49 10.86 2.64
N VAL A 37 14.75 10.77 3.72
CA VAL A 37 14.10 9.53 4.12
C VAL A 37 12.83 9.36 3.28
N MET A 38 12.60 8.18 2.71
CA MET A 38 11.38 7.91 1.95
C MET A 38 10.69 6.65 2.46
N CYS A 39 9.37 6.62 2.34
CA CYS A 39 8.60 5.39 2.47
C CYS A 39 7.43 5.39 1.50
N SER A 40 6.96 4.19 1.15
CA SER A 40 5.76 4.02 0.34
C SER A 40 4.71 3.21 1.09
N TYR A 41 3.47 3.31 0.63
CA TYR A 41 2.36 2.54 1.14
C TYR A 41 1.31 2.33 0.04
N SER A 42 0.77 1.12 -0.05
CA SER A 42 -0.52 0.86 -0.68
C SER A 42 -1.47 0.30 0.38
N ALA A 43 -2.66 0.89 0.48
CA ALA A 43 -3.73 0.38 1.32
C ALA A 43 -4.66 -0.45 0.43
N ASP A 44 -4.66 -1.77 0.65
CA ASP A 44 -5.30 -2.71 -0.27
C ASP A 44 -6.35 -3.55 0.46
N ASP A 45 -7.62 -3.41 0.05
CA ASP A 45 -8.73 -4.26 0.46
C ASP A 45 -9.80 -4.31 -0.63
N TYR A 46 -10.55 -5.40 -0.71
CA TYR A 46 -11.59 -5.58 -1.72
C TYR A 46 -12.73 -4.58 -1.56
N GLY A 47 -12.93 -3.74 -2.59
CA GLY A 47 -13.96 -2.70 -2.57
C GLY A 47 -13.61 -1.50 -1.69
N MET A 48 -12.35 -1.34 -1.32
CA MET A 48 -11.87 -0.21 -0.53
C MET A 48 -12.08 1.11 -1.28
N PHE A 49 -12.71 2.04 -0.62
CA PHE A 49 -12.81 3.44 -1.04
C PHE A 49 -12.19 4.33 0.04
N GLN A 50 -11.25 5.17 -0.35
CA GLN A 50 -10.56 6.03 0.62
C GLN A 50 -10.43 7.46 0.07
N ASN A 51 -10.85 8.41 0.88
CA ASN A 51 -10.54 9.82 0.70
C ASN A 51 -9.16 10.15 1.28
N LEU A 52 -8.51 11.20 0.77
CA LEU A 52 -7.34 11.78 1.41
C LEU A 52 -7.77 12.46 2.71
N CYS A 53 -7.45 11.84 3.84
CA CYS A 53 -7.80 12.35 5.16
C CYS A 53 -7.10 13.68 5.45
N HIS A 54 -7.79 14.59 6.14
CA HIS A 54 -7.20 15.83 6.63
C HIS A 54 -7.69 16.11 8.04
N TYR A 55 -6.74 16.30 8.96
CA TYR A 55 -6.98 16.70 10.35
C TYR A 55 -6.23 18.00 10.59
N PRO A 56 -6.92 19.15 10.71
CA PRO A 56 -6.28 20.44 10.93
C PRO A 56 -5.63 20.52 12.32
N ALA A 57 -4.55 21.27 12.42
CA ALA A 57 -3.95 21.59 13.71
C ALA A 57 -4.97 22.31 14.61
N ALA A 58 -4.98 21.98 15.90
CA ALA A 58 -5.91 22.58 16.84
C ALA A 58 -5.34 22.65 18.27
N LYS A 59 -5.82 23.62 19.06
CA LYS A 59 -5.65 23.66 20.52
C LYS A 59 -6.95 23.27 21.18
N HIS A 60 -6.87 22.44 22.20
CA HIS A 60 -8.03 21.86 22.86
C HIS A 60 -8.14 22.34 24.32
N ALA A 61 -9.35 22.61 24.77
CA ALA A 61 -9.61 22.96 26.15
C ALA A 61 -9.30 21.76 27.08
N LYS A 62 -8.91 22.06 28.33
CA LYS A 62 -8.69 21.00 29.33
C LYS A 62 -9.96 20.19 29.54
N GLY A 63 -9.85 18.87 29.48
CA GLY A 63 -10.97 17.93 29.63
C GLY A 63 -11.72 17.62 28.32
N THR A 64 -11.26 18.13 27.17
CA THR A 64 -11.78 17.69 25.87
C THR A 64 -11.55 16.19 25.70
N MET A 65 -12.58 15.48 25.21
CA MET A 65 -12.54 14.05 24.92
C MET A 65 -12.51 13.81 23.42
N ARG A 66 -11.72 12.83 22.99
CA ARG A 66 -11.64 12.34 21.63
C ARG A 66 -12.44 11.06 21.50
N THR A 67 -13.47 11.08 20.67
CA THR A 67 -14.20 9.86 20.31
C THR A 67 -13.33 8.95 19.44
N ILE A 68 -13.27 7.67 19.82
CA ILE A 68 -12.62 6.61 19.05
C ILE A 68 -13.68 5.79 18.35
N ARG A 69 -13.51 5.62 17.06
CA ARG A 69 -14.30 4.74 16.21
C ARG A 69 -13.36 3.79 15.50
N ASN A 70 -13.74 2.53 15.39
CA ASN A 70 -12.99 1.54 14.65
C ASN A 70 -12.82 2.01 13.19
N TRP A 71 -11.60 1.96 12.70
CA TRP A 71 -11.23 2.51 11.39
C TRP A 71 -12.01 1.86 10.23
N ASP A 72 -12.12 0.52 10.24
CA ASP A 72 -12.73 -0.23 9.14
C ASP A 72 -14.27 -0.21 9.19
N SER A 73 -14.85 -0.36 10.38
CA SER A 73 -16.30 -0.50 10.56
C SER A 73 -17.01 0.78 10.98
N ASN A 74 -16.28 1.85 11.34
CA ASN A 74 -16.81 3.10 11.93
C ASN A 74 -17.61 2.88 13.24
N LYS A 75 -17.49 1.69 13.85
CA LYS A 75 -18.17 1.37 15.12
C LYS A 75 -17.59 2.22 16.25
N TYR A 76 -18.45 2.82 17.08
CA TYR A 76 -18.03 3.51 18.28
C TYR A 76 -17.35 2.54 19.26
N GLN A 77 -16.15 2.89 19.72
CA GLN A 77 -15.35 2.10 20.66
C GLN A 77 -15.23 2.73 22.04
N GLY A 78 -15.27 4.05 22.12
CA GLY A 78 -15.14 4.78 23.39
C GLY A 78 -14.59 6.19 23.22
N GLU A 79 -14.07 6.74 24.29
CA GLU A 79 -13.47 8.07 24.32
C GLU A 79 -12.17 8.05 25.13
N ILE A 80 -11.20 8.85 24.70
CA ILE A 80 -9.95 9.09 25.41
C ILE A 80 -9.74 10.60 25.60
N PRO A 81 -8.95 11.05 26.57
CA PRO A 81 -8.56 12.46 26.68
C PRO A 81 -7.87 12.95 25.41
N GLU A 82 -8.33 14.11 24.91
CA GLU A 82 -7.64 14.74 23.77
C GLU A 82 -6.33 15.39 24.22
N ALA A 83 -5.33 15.40 23.33
CA ALA A 83 -4.09 16.12 23.57
C ALA A 83 -4.36 17.64 23.65
N PRO A 84 -3.64 18.41 24.49
CA PRO A 84 -3.83 19.87 24.56
C PRO A 84 -3.62 20.60 23.23
N GLU A 85 -2.80 20.03 22.37
CA GLU A 85 -2.49 20.51 21.02
C GLU A 85 -2.38 19.31 20.07
N THR A 86 -2.99 19.42 18.89
CA THR A 86 -2.88 18.44 17.82
C THR A 86 -2.30 19.10 16.57
N TYR A 87 -1.48 18.35 15.81
CA TYR A 87 -0.80 18.84 14.62
C TYR A 87 -1.61 18.61 13.36
N ASN A 88 -1.35 19.42 12.32
CA ASN A 88 -1.94 19.24 11.01
C ASN A 88 -1.46 17.92 10.39
N VAL A 89 -2.40 17.12 9.87
CA VAL A 89 -2.15 15.85 9.19
C VAL A 89 -2.87 15.87 7.85
N ILE A 90 -2.16 15.51 6.78
CA ILE A 90 -2.73 15.29 5.46
C ILE A 90 -2.35 13.88 4.97
N GLY A 91 -3.36 13.04 4.68
CA GLY A 91 -3.09 11.62 4.44
C GLY A 91 -2.33 11.01 5.62
N ASN A 92 -1.23 10.35 5.33
CA ASN A 92 -0.39 9.66 6.31
C ASN A 92 0.86 10.45 6.77
N ILE A 93 0.91 11.75 6.51
CA ILE A 93 2.01 12.64 6.89
C ILE A 93 1.52 13.85 7.69
N ASN A 94 2.27 14.27 8.71
CA ASN A 94 1.95 15.48 9.48
C ASN A 94 2.86 16.67 9.11
N GLU A 95 2.55 17.85 9.63
CA GLU A 95 3.29 19.08 9.38
C GLU A 95 4.76 19.10 9.86
N TYR A 96 5.18 18.09 10.64
CA TYR A 96 6.56 17.86 11.05
C TYR A 96 7.24 16.81 10.16
N GLN A 97 6.60 16.39 9.06
CA GLN A 97 7.07 15.35 8.14
C GLN A 97 7.13 13.95 8.79
N VAL A 98 6.46 13.73 9.93
CA VAL A 98 6.31 12.37 10.45
C VAL A 98 5.32 11.63 9.56
N THR A 99 5.71 10.47 9.07
CA THR A 99 4.90 9.62 8.20
C THR A 99 4.72 8.26 8.86
N ILE A 100 3.49 7.75 8.88
CA ILE A 100 3.17 6.42 9.40
C ILE A 100 2.36 5.66 8.36
N ALA A 101 2.81 4.44 8.06
CA ALA A 101 2.13 3.47 7.21
C ALA A 101 2.12 2.10 7.89
N GLU A 102 1.37 1.13 7.36
CA GLU A 102 1.22 -0.16 8.03
C GLU A 102 1.04 -1.34 7.06
N THR A 103 1.12 -2.55 7.60
CA THR A 103 0.59 -3.78 7.00
C THR A 103 0.15 -4.76 8.10
N THR A 104 -1.10 -5.18 8.06
CA THR A 104 -1.63 -6.21 8.97
C THR A 104 -1.02 -7.57 8.63
N PHE A 105 -0.45 -8.27 9.61
CA PHE A 105 0.14 -9.60 9.41
C PHE A 105 -0.62 -10.75 10.10
N GLY A 106 -1.76 -10.47 10.73
CA GLY A 106 -2.53 -11.46 11.48
C GLY A 106 -1.77 -11.93 12.74
N GLY A 107 -1.00 -13.01 12.61
CA GLY A 107 -0.29 -13.64 13.71
C GLY A 107 -1.16 -14.65 14.48
N ARG A 108 -0.90 -14.82 15.78
CA ARG A 108 -1.67 -15.75 16.63
C ARG A 108 -3.03 -15.18 16.95
N GLU A 109 -4.13 -15.82 16.52
CA GLU A 109 -5.50 -15.37 16.74
C GLU A 109 -5.83 -15.19 18.23
N GLU A 110 -5.28 -16.02 19.09
CA GLU A 110 -5.47 -15.94 20.55
C GLU A 110 -4.89 -14.68 21.19
N MET A 111 -4.07 -13.93 20.47
CA MET A 111 -3.49 -12.66 20.94
C MET A 111 -4.37 -11.44 20.67
N VAL A 112 -5.39 -11.54 19.83
CA VAL A 112 -6.27 -10.41 19.50
C VAL A 112 -7.13 -10.05 20.72
N ASP A 113 -7.08 -8.78 21.15
CA ASP A 113 -7.89 -8.26 22.26
C ASP A 113 -9.04 -7.38 21.75
N THR A 114 -10.15 -7.97 21.39
CA THR A 114 -11.35 -7.24 20.91
C THR A 114 -11.96 -6.30 21.92
N THR A 115 -11.47 -6.26 23.17
CA THR A 115 -11.91 -5.35 24.23
C THR A 115 -11.06 -4.08 24.34
N GLY A 116 -9.95 -4.01 23.60
CA GLY A 116 -9.13 -2.82 23.48
C GLY A 116 -9.89 -1.68 22.79
N LEU A 117 -9.47 -0.44 23.06
CA LEU A 117 -10.11 0.75 22.51
C LEU A 117 -9.50 1.22 21.19
N ILE A 118 -8.21 0.92 20.96
CA ILE A 118 -7.44 1.53 19.87
C ILE A 118 -7.19 0.47 18.80
N ASP A 119 -7.72 0.70 17.61
CA ASP A 119 -7.39 -0.05 16.40
C ASP A 119 -6.16 0.56 15.68
N TYR A 120 -5.62 -0.16 14.68
CA TYR A 120 -4.42 0.24 13.94
C TYR A 120 -4.57 1.59 13.24
N GLY A 121 -5.70 1.85 12.58
CA GLY A 121 -5.93 3.08 11.82
C GLY A 121 -6.11 4.29 12.74
N SER A 122 -6.90 4.15 13.82
CA SER A 122 -7.01 5.18 14.87
C SER A 122 -5.65 5.48 15.49
N LEU A 123 -4.81 4.46 15.72
CA LEU A 123 -3.48 4.60 16.30
C LEU A 123 -2.56 5.45 15.41
N ILE A 124 -2.57 5.24 14.09
CA ILE A 124 -1.81 6.02 13.12
C ILE A 124 -2.15 7.51 13.23
N TYR A 125 -3.42 7.86 13.13
CA TYR A 125 -3.82 9.27 13.11
C TYR A 125 -3.68 9.95 14.48
N LEU A 126 -3.89 9.23 15.57
CA LEU A 126 -3.61 9.75 16.92
C LEU A 126 -2.12 10.04 17.12
N ALA A 127 -1.24 9.18 16.62
CA ALA A 127 0.20 9.38 16.70
C ALA A 127 0.66 10.54 15.81
N LEU A 128 0.19 10.62 14.56
CA LEU A 128 0.51 11.72 13.64
C LEU A 128 0.09 13.08 14.21
N GLN A 129 -1.07 13.16 14.85
CA GLN A 129 -1.56 14.39 15.47
C GLN A 129 -0.78 14.81 16.75
N ARG A 130 0.06 13.94 17.31
CA ARG A 130 0.69 14.12 18.63
C ARG A 130 2.21 13.99 18.64
N SER A 131 2.84 13.77 17.48
CA SER A 131 4.29 13.55 17.38
C SER A 131 4.99 14.51 16.43
N LYS A 132 6.26 14.83 16.73
CA LYS A 132 7.15 15.68 15.92
C LYS A 132 8.33 14.91 15.34
N THR A 133 8.54 13.66 15.79
CA THR A 133 9.62 12.77 15.33
C THR A 133 9.13 11.34 15.29
N ALA A 134 9.81 10.49 14.54
CA ALA A 134 9.49 9.05 14.48
C ALA A 134 9.56 8.39 15.87
N ARG A 135 10.56 8.70 16.68
CA ARG A 135 10.68 8.18 18.06
C ARG A 135 9.51 8.61 18.93
N GLN A 136 9.13 9.89 18.87
CA GLN A 136 7.98 10.38 19.61
C GLN A 136 6.68 9.70 19.14
N ALA A 137 6.55 9.41 17.84
CA ALA A 137 5.40 8.65 17.31
C ALA A 137 5.34 7.25 17.93
N ILE A 138 6.47 6.51 17.98
CA ILE A 138 6.55 5.20 18.64
C ILE A 138 6.14 5.30 20.11
N GLU A 139 6.64 6.30 20.85
CA GLU A 139 6.29 6.51 22.26
C GLU A 139 4.80 6.82 22.45
N VAL A 140 4.22 7.66 21.59
CA VAL A 140 2.78 7.97 21.62
C VAL A 140 1.95 6.73 21.33
N MET A 141 2.28 5.98 20.25
CA MET A 141 1.57 4.76 19.87
C MET A 141 1.58 3.74 21.01
N THR A 142 2.74 3.44 21.54
CA THR A 142 2.90 2.42 22.59
C THR A 142 2.23 2.84 23.90
N THR A 143 2.33 4.11 24.28
CA THR A 143 1.63 4.66 25.46
C THR A 143 0.12 4.55 25.33
N LEU A 144 -0.43 4.86 24.15
CA LEU A 144 -1.87 4.78 23.90
C LEU A 144 -2.39 3.35 24.03
N VAL A 145 -1.73 2.38 23.38
CA VAL A 145 -2.17 0.98 23.41
C VAL A 145 -1.93 0.31 24.75
N GLU A 146 -0.85 0.65 25.48
CA GLU A 146 -0.62 0.18 26.86
C GLU A 146 -1.64 0.75 27.85
N THR A 147 -2.20 1.92 27.56
CA THR A 147 -3.19 2.57 28.43
C THR A 147 -4.62 2.10 28.13
N TYR A 148 -4.97 2.03 26.85
CA TYR A 148 -6.37 1.83 26.40
C TYR A 148 -6.62 0.46 25.76
N GLY A 149 -5.59 -0.35 25.55
CA GLY A 149 -5.65 -1.64 24.85
C GLY A 149 -5.65 -1.49 23.32
N TYR A 150 -5.13 -2.49 22.63
CA TYR A 150 -5.05 -2.60 21.18
C TYR A 150 -5.99 -3.70 20.69
N CYS A 151 -6.88 -3.38 19.74
CA CYS A 151 -7.97 -4.26 19.35
C CYS A 151 -7.90 -4.78 17.90
N SER A 152 -6.81 -4.52 17.20
CA SER A 152 -6.57 -5.12 15.88
C SER A 152 -5.72 -6.39 15.96
N GLU A 153 -5.55 -7.07 14.83
CA GLU A 153 -4.62 -8.17 14.64
C GLU A 153 -3.16 -7.70 14.76
N GLY A 154 -2.20 -8.57 14.45
CA GLY A 154 -0.79 -8.20 14.41
C GLY A 154 -0.50 -7.18 13.31
N GLU A 155 0.31 -6.16 13.64
CA GLU A 155 0.56 -5.02 12.75
C GLU A 155 2.03 -4.69 12.63
N THR A 156 2.50 -4.48 11.39
CA THR A 156 3.80 -3.89 11.10
C THR A 156 3.61 -2.44 10.70
N PHE A 157 4.23 -1.51 11.44
CA PHE A 157 4.22 -0.08 11.14
C PHE A 157 5.55 0.36 10.53
N THR A 158 5.48 1.14 9.46
CA THR A 158 6.54 2.02 8.97
C THR A 158 6.38 3.36 9.65
N ILE A 159 7.41 3.86 10.35
CA ILE A 159 7.38 5.14 11.06
C ILE A 159 8.62 5.93 10.69
N CYS A 160 8.45 7.02 9.97
CA CYS A 160 9.54 7.82 9.41
C CYS A 160 9.45 9.29 9.79
N ASP A 161 10.60 9.93 9.85
CA ASP A 161 10.74 11.38 9.87
C ASP A 161 11.93 11.80 8.96
N PRO A 162 12.27 13.10 8.79
CA PRO A 162 13.36 13.52 7.91
C PRO A 162 14.76 12.99 8.28
N ASN A 163 14.93 12.39 9.44
CA ASN A 163 16.24 11.99 9.97
C ASN A 163 16.41 10.48 10.07
N GLU A 164 15.34 9.75 10.34
CA GLU A 164 15.39 8.30 10.58
C GLU A 164 14.08 7.59 10.18
N ALA A 165 14.21 6.29 9.91
CA ALA A 165 13.10 5.40 9.61
C ALA A 165 13.10 4.20 10.56
N TRP A 166 11.91 3.73 10.92
CA TRP A 166 11.68 2.61 11.82
C TRP A 166 10.69 1.62 11.23
N ILE A 167 10.93 0.33 11.48
CA ILE A 167 9.94 -0.73 11.35
C ILE A 167 9.53 -1.18 12.75
N MET A 168 8.23 -1.21 13.04
CA MET A 168 7.70 -1.62 14.34
C MET A 168 6.65 -2.71 14.17
N GLU A 169 6.75 -3.79 14.92
CA GLU A 169 5.76 -4.86 14.95
C GLU A 169 5.09 -4.92 16.32
N MET A 170 3.76 -5.10 16.33
CA MET A 170 2.93 -5.04 17.53
C MET A 170 1.81 -6.09 17.47
N MET A 171 1.49 -6.68 18.64
CA MET A 171 0.32 -7.53 18.85
C MET A 171 -0.29 -7.31 20.23
N GLY A 172 -1.58 -7.56 20.39
CA GLY A 172 -2.23 -7.69 21.70
C GLY A 172 -1.70 -8.89 22.50
N CYS A 173 -2.14 -9.04 23.73
CA CYS A 173 -1.81 -10.18 24.59
C CYS A 173 -3.07 -10.98 25.00
N GLY A 174 -4.05 -11.07 24.10
CA GLY A 174 -5.27 -11.85 24.29
C GLY A 174 -6.43 -11.07 24.92
N PRO A 175 -7.64 -11.64 24.83
CA PRO A 175 -8.88 -10.98 25.20
C PRO A 175 -8.90 -10.47 26.64
N GLY A 176 -9.22 -9.18 26.81
CA GLY A 176 -9.34 -8.52 28.11
C GLY A 176 -8.03 -8.18 28.80
N SER A 177 -6.88 -8.50 28.19
CA SER A 177 -5.57 -8.25 28.82
C SER A 177 -5.19 -6.78 28.84
N LYS A 178 -5.61 -6.00 27.84
CA LYS A 178 -5.17 -4.62 27.57
C LYS A 178 -3.64 -4.44 27.52
N LYS A 179 -2.92 -5.55 27.37
CA LYS A 179 -1.47 -5.55 27.24
C LYS A 179 -1.09 -5.74 25.76
N VAL A 180 0.09 -5.30 25.42
CA VAL A 180 0.67 -5.45 24.08
C VAL A 180 2.10 -5.96 24.18
N VAL A 181 2.55 -6.67 23.15
CA VAL A 181 3.96 -6.93 22.86
C VAL A 181 4.33 -6.20 21.59
N TRP A 182 5.48 -5.56 21.59
CA TRP A 182 5.95 -4.81 20.44
C TRP A 182 7.46 -4.67 20.42
N VAL A 183 8.00 -4.51 19.23
CA VAL A 183 9.41 -4.20 18.97
C VAL A 183 9.53 -3.27 17.79
N ALA A 184 10.37 -2.24 17.90
CA ALA A 184 10.70 -1.30 16.84
C ALA A 184 12.21 -1.30 16.60
N LEU A 185 12.60 -1.40 15.33
CA LEU A 185 14.00 -1.37 14.90
C LEU A 185 14.22 -0.18 13.96
N ARG A 186 15.29 0.57 14.22
CA ARG A 186 15.72 1.65 13.33
C ARG A 186 16.34 1.03 12.07
N VAL A 187 15.82 1.39 10.91
CA VAL A 187 16.37 0.98 9.62
C VAL A 187 17.71 1.70 9.41
N PRO A 188 18.79 1.00 9.02
CA PRO A 188 20.07 1.64 8.71
C PRO A 188 19.93 2.71 7.62
N ASP A 189 20.69 3.79 7.76
CA ASP A 189 20.60 4.93 6.83
C ASP A 189 20.90 4.56 5.37
N ASP A 190 21.75 3.56 5.13
CA ASP A 190 22.19 3.09 3.82
C ASP A 190 21.39 1.91 3.28
N ALA A 191 20.32 1.51 3.99
CA ALA A 191 19.52 0.34 3.65
C ALA A 191 18.12 0.71 3.12
N ILE A 192 17.53 -0.28 2.44
CA ILE A 192 16.10 -0.35 2.18
C ILE A 192 15.49 -1.50 2.98
N CYS A 193 14.26 -1.30 3.48
CA CYS A 193 13.48 -2.29 4.20
C CYS A 193 12.08 -2.35 3.58
N ALA A 194 11.43 -3.51 3.60
CA ALA A 194 10.07 -3.66 3.09
C ALA A 194 9.28 -4.63 3.97
N HIS A 195 7.97 -4.46 3.99
CA HIS A 195 7.04 -5.40 4.62
C HIS A 195 5.69 -5.44 3.88
N ALA A 196 5.03 -6.58 3.95
CA ALA A 196 3.84 -6.85 3.16
C ALA A 196 2.99 -7.95 3.82
N ASN A 197 2.31 -7.62 4.91
CA ASN A 197 1.38 -8.51 5.65
C ASN A 197 2.02 -9.78 6.24
N GLN A 198 3.30 -9.71 6.60
CA GLN A 198 3.99 -10.75 7.36
C GLN A 198 4.95 -10.10 8.35
N SER A 199 4.95 -10.56 9.60
CA SER A 199 5.96 -10.21 10.59
C SER A 199 7.34 -10.62 10.08
N ARG A 200 8.34 -9.74 10.20
CA ARG A 200 9.69 -9.93 9.66
C ARG A 200 10.80 -9.70 10.68
N ILE A 201 10.50 -9.05 11.81
CA ILE A 201 11.49 -8.81 12.86
C ILE A 201 11.79 -10.14 13.56
N ARG A 202 13.00 -10.67 13.36
CA ARG A 202 13.50 -11.87 14.02
C ARG A 202 14.25 -11.49 15.29
N THR A 203 15.53 -11.77 15.38
CA THR A 203 16.34 -11.46 16.55
C THR A 203 16.73 -9.99 16.62
N PHE A 204 16.81 -9.44 17.83
CA PHE A 204 17.19 -8.05 18.08
C PHE A 204 17.91 -7.89 19.42
N ASN A 205 18.76 -6.87 19.51
CA ASN A 205 19.55 -6.61 20.71
C ASN A 205 18.85 -5.57 21.62
N LYS A 206 18.16 -6.02 22.66
CA LYS A 206 17.47 -5.15 23.65
C LYS A 206 18.39 -4.15 24.37
N LYS A 207 19.72 -4.33 24.30
CA LYS A 207 20.69 -3.41 24.90
C LYS A 207 21.03 -2.23 24.00
N ASP A 208 20.77 -2.33 22.70
CA ASP A 208 20.98 -1.24 21.74
C ASP A 208 19.84 -0.22 21.80
N LYS A 209 19.90 0.67 22.77
CA LYS A 209 18.87 1.70 22.99
C LYS A 209 18.82 2.78 21.90
N GLN A 210 19.81 2.83 21.05
CA GLN A 210 19.83 3.76 19.92
C GLN A 210 18.97 3.26 18.76
N ASN A 211 18.99 1.96 18.50
CA ASN A 211 18.36 1.34 17.32
C ASN A 211 17.23 0.37 17.65
N VAL A 212 16.96 0.11 18.94
CA VAL A 212 15.94 -0.83 19.39
C VAL A 212 15.09 -0.23 20.50
N MET A 213 13.78 -0.21 20.26
CA MET A 213 12.76 0.05 21.28
C MET A 213 11.86 -1.17 21.37
N CYS A 214 11.43 -1.57 22.55
CA CYS A 214 10.53 -2.72 22.71
C CYS A 214 9.79 -2.69 24.03
N SER A 215 8.65 -3.36 24.09
CA SER A 215 7.89 -3.55 25.32
C SER A 215 8.70 -4.39 26.33
N LYS A 216 8.46 -4.12 27.62
CA LYS A 216 9.17 -4.82 28.70
C LYS A 216 8.90 -6.32 28.67
N ASN A 217 7.70 -6.71 28.28
CA ASN A 217 7.19 -8.09 28.28
C ASN A 217 7.41 -8.82 26.96
N VAL A 218 8.08 -8.26 25.95
CA VAL A 218 8.20 -8.83 24.60
C VAL A 218 8.79 -10.24 24.56
N VAL A 219 9.66 -10.61 25.51
CA VAL A 219 10.22 -11.97 25.62
C VAL A 219 9.52 -12.78 26.71
N SER A 220 9.25 -12.15 27.89
CA SER A 220 8.66 -12.87 29.01
C SER A 220 7.25 -13.38 28.70
N TYR A 221 6.45 -12.62 27.93
CA TYR A 221 5.13 -13.05 27.52
C TYR A 221 5.18 -14.32 26.66
N ALA A 222 6.10 -14.40 25.68
CA ALA A 222 6.27 -15.62 24.89
C ALA A 222 6.67 -16.84 25.74
N ARG A 223 7.50 -16.63 26.78
CA ARG A 223 7.85 -17.69 27.74
C ARG A 223 6.67 -18.12 28.59
N GLU A 224 5.90 -17.17 29.10
CA GLU A 224 4.69 -17.44 29.89
C GLU A 224 3.67 -18.27 29.11
N GLN A 225 3.59 -18.07 27.79
CA GLN A 225 2.71 -18.83 26.90
C GLN A 225 3.33 -20.16 26.42
N GLY A 226 4.60 -20.46 26.73
CA GLY A 226 5.30 -21.66 26.25
C GLY A 226 5.71 -21.61 24.77
N TRP A 227 5.74 -20.43 24.14
CA TRP A 227 6.13 -20.26 22.74
C TRP A 227 7.62 -20.03 22.54
N PHE A 228 8.36 -19.81 23.62
CA PHE A 228 9.79 -19.61 23.63
C PHE A 228 10.41 -20.00 24.98
N ASP A 229 11.48 -20.80 24.96
CA ASP A 229 12.21 -21.26 26.16
C ASP A 229 13.73 -20.98 26.12
N GLY A 230 14.20 -20.35 25.00
CA GLY A 230 15.61 -20.04 24.76
C GLY A 230 16.16 -18.85 25.55
N LYS A 231 17.40 -18.47 25.24
CA LYS A 231 18.01 -17.23 25.78
C LYS A 231 17.42 -15.98 25.11
N ASP A 232 17.34 -14.86 25.83
CA ASP A 232 16.82 -13.59 25.30
C ASP A 232 17.49 -13.15 23.98
N ALA A 233 18.77 -13.48 23.79
CA ALA A 233 19.50 -13.14 22.57
C ALA A 233 19.04 -13.92 21.33
N ASP A 234 18.43 -15.09 21.55
CA ASP A 234 17.94 -15.98 20.48
C ASP A 234 16.45 -15.76 20.21
N PHE A 235 15.81 -14.84 20.93
CA PHE A 235 14.38 -14.56 20.76
C PHE A 235 14.11 -13.91 19.42
N SER A 236 13.23 -14.53 18.63
CA SER A 236 12.70 -14.01 17.37
C SER A 236 11.23 -13.61 17.55
N PHE A 237 10.90 -12.32 17.33
CA PHE A 237 9.53 -11.83 17.42
C PHE A 237 8.63 -12.55 16.40
N CYS A 238 9.05 -12.59 15.15
CA CYS A 238 8.34 -13.25 14.05
C CYS A 238 8.05 -14.73 14.38
N ASP A 239 9.08 -15.50 14.77
CA ASP A 239 8.90 -16.94 14.97
C ASP A 239 8.04 -17.24 16.21
N ALA A 240 8.08 -16.40 17.25
CA ALA A 240 7.28 -16.57 18.45
C ALA A 240 5.80 -16.19 18.25
N TYR A 241 5.52 -15.09 17.53
CA TYR A 241 4.20 -14.47 17.49
C TYR A 241 3.47 -14.62 16.15
N ALA A 242 4.20 -14.70 15.03
CA ALA A 242 3.61 -14.70 13.69
C ALA A 242 4.50 -15.44 12.68
N ALA A 243 4.88 -16.68 12.99
CA ALA A 243 5.73 -17.49 12.09
C ALA A 243 5.08 -17.64 10.71
N PRO A 244 5.81 -17.39 9.61
CA PRO A 244 5.24 -17.43 8.27
C PRO A 244 4.89 -18.85 7.85
N ASP A 245 3.62 -19.05 7.49
CA ASP A 245 3.12 -20.21 6.78
C ASP A 245 3.36 -20.09 5.27
N PHE A 246 2.71 -20.95 4.48
CA PHE A 246 2.74 -20.87 3.02
C PHE A 246 2.22 -19.50 2.51
N GLY A 247 1.11 -19.02 3.06
CA GLY A 247 0.50 -17.73 2.70
C GLY A 247 1.43 -16.56 3.03
N GLY A 248 1.98 -16.54 4.24
CA GLY A 248 2.94 -15.54 4.68
C GLY A 248 4.19 -15.47 3.79
N ARG A 249 4.66 -16.61 3.28
CA ARG A 249 5.78 -16.64 2.33
C ARG A 249 5.33 -16.25 0.91
N ARG A 250 4.30 -16.90 0.38
CA ARG A 250 3.94 -16.79 -1.04
C ARG A 250 3.20 -15.51 -1.39
N TYR A 251 2.22 -15.08 -0.58
CA TYR A 251 1.49 -13.85 -0.85
C TYR A 251 2.18 -12.61 -0.30
N CYS A 252 2.93 -12.75 0.80
CA CYS A 252 3.50 -11.64 1.54
C CYS A 252 4.99 -11.44 1.24
N GLU A 253 5.83 -12.40 1.64
CA GLU A 253 7.29 -12.29 1.46
C GLU A 253 7.73 -12.27 -0.02
N ALA A 254 6.96 -12.83 -0.95
CA ALA A 254 7.23 -12.70 -2.38
C ALA A 254 7.19 -11.24 -2.87
N ARG A 255 6.32 -10.39 -2.30
CA ARG A 255 6.29 -8.94 -2.60
C ARG A 255 7.55 -8.24 -2.07
N VAL A 256 8.00 -8.59 -0.88
CA VAL A 256 9.25 -8.08 -0.32
C VAL A 256 10.45 -8.55 -1.16
N TRP A 257 10.45 -9.83 -1.56
CA TRP A 257 11.47 -10.35 -2.47
C TRP A 257 11.53 -9.54 -3.77
N SER A 258 10.39 -9.21 -4.36
CA SER A 258 10.34 -8.43 -5.60
C SER A 258 10.92 -7.02 -5.41
N PHE A 259 10.58 -6.32 -4.32
CA PHE A 259 11.20 -5.04 -4.01
C PHE A 259 12.73 -5.14 -3.92
N PHE A 260 13.23 -6.11 -3.17
CA PHE A 260 14.66 -6.29 -3.00
C PHE A 260 15.35 -6.70 -4.30
N ASN A 261 14.72 -7.57 -5.10
CA ASN A 261 15.25 -8.03 -6.38
C ASN A 261 15.39 -6.92 -7.42
N ARG A 262 14.57 -5.87 -7.35
CA ARG A 262 14.69 -4.69 -8.23
C ARG A 262 15.95 -3.87 -7.93
N PHE A 263 16.45 -3.93 -6.72
CA PHE A 263 17.53 -3.08 -6.22
C PHE A 263 18.79 -3.84 -5.77
N SER A 264 18.78 -5.17 -5.89
CA SER A 264 19.92 -6.04 -5.56
C SER A 264 20.06 -7.18 -6.54
N SER A 265 21.29 -7.55 -6.89
CA SER A 265 21.59 -8.67 -7.79
C SER A 265 21.62 -10.04 -7.09
N ASP A 266 21.54 -10.09 -5.76
CA ASP A 266 21.77 -11.32 -4.95
C ASP A 266 20.49 -11.91 -4.35
N MET A 267 19.33 -11.63 -4.96
CA MET A 267 18.05 -12.08 -4.41
C MET A 267 17.60 -13.46 -4.91
N SER A 268 18.23 -14.01 -5.94
CA SER A 268 17.86 -15.30 -6.52
C SER A 268 17.91 -16.46 -5.52
N ARG A 269 18.82 -16.43 -4.56
CA ARG A 269 18.95 -17.48 -3.50
C ARG A 269 17.74 -17.55 -2.58
N TYR A 270 16.96 -16.48 -2.48
CA TYR A 270 15.77 -16.42 -1.62
C TYR A 270 14.46 -16.79 -2.37
N VAL A 271 14.51 -17.10 -3.67
CA VAL A 271 13.35 -17.57 -4.43
C VAL A 271 12.70 -18.79 -3.76
N PRO A 272 13.43 -19.82 -3.30
CA PRO A 272 12.82 -20.96 -2.62
C PRO A 272 12.03 -20.59 -1.35
N TYR A 273 12.46 -19.55 -0.62
CA TYR A 273 11.74 -19.02 0.54
C TYR A 273 10.45 -18.32 0.11
N ALA A 274 10.53 -17.40 -0.87
CA ALA A 274 9.38 -16.65 -1.39
C ALA A 274 8.36 -17.55 -2.11
N GLU A 275 8.78 -18.69 -2.69
CA GLU A 275 7.87 -19.71 -3.23
C GLU A 275 7.04 -20.41 -2.14
N GLY A 276 7.53 -20.45 -0.91
CA GLY A 276 6.84 -21.03 0.23
C GLY A 276 6.80 -22.56 0.28
N LYS A 277 7.41 -23.25 -0.70
CA LYS A 277 7.32 -24.72 -0.86
C LYS A 277 8.44 -25.49 -0.16
N VAL A 278 9.55 -24.82 0.16
CA VAL A 278 10.72 -25.42 0.82
C VAL A 278 10.65 -25.08 2.32
N GLU A 279 10.51 -26.09 3.16
CA GLU A 279 10.26 -25.92 4.61
C GLU A 279 11.37 -25.11 5.30
N ASN A 280 12.63 -25.48 5.09
CA ASN A 280 13.80 -24.87 5.73
C ASN A 280 14.55 -23.91 4.79
N ALA A 281 13.85 -23.24 3.87
CA ALA A 281 14.46 -22.23 3.02
C ALA A 281 15.00 -21.06 3.85
N GLU A 282 16.15 -20.53 3.44
CA GLU A 282 16.78 -19.38 4.07
C GLU A 282 15.84 -18.16 4.02
N PRO A 283 15.44 -17.58 5.18
CA PRO A 283 14.59 -16.41 5.19
C PRO A 283 15.34 -15.18 4.68
N MET A 284 14.62 -14.26 4.04
CA MET A 284 15.20 -12.99 3.58
C MET A 284 15.67 -12.13 4.75
N PRO A 285 16.73 -11.32 4.56
CA PRO A 285 17.14 -10.32 5.55
C PRO A 285 16.02 -9.27 5.73
N LEU A 286 15.97 -8.64 6.90
CA LEU A 286 14.97 -7.60 7.20
C LEU A 286 15.15 -6.38 6.29
N TRP A 287 16.39 -6.04 5.95
CA TRP A 287 16.79 -4.98 5.03
C TRP A 287 17.99 -5.37 4.20
N ILE A 288 18.21 -4.66 3.09
CA ILE A 288 19.38 -4.80 2.23
C ILE A 288 19.97 -3.43 1.90
N VAL A 289 21.26 -3.40 1.53
CA VAL A 289 21.87 -2.21 0.93
C VAL A 289 21.63 -2.28 -0.58
N PRO A 290 20.96 -1.30 -1.20
CA PRO A 290 20.66 -1.35 -2.63
C PRO A 290 21.91 -1.10 -3.48
N ASN A 291 21.92 -1.63 -4.71
CA ASN A 291 23.04 -1.46 -5.67
C ASN A 291 23.19 -0.02 -6.18
N LYS A 292 22.18 0.81 -6.01
CA LYS A 292 22.16 2.23 -6.37
C LYS A 292 21.33 3.02 -5.36
N GLN A 293 21.58 4.30 -5.23
CA GLN A 293 20.67 5.19 -4.52
C GLN A 293 19.34 5.34 -5.27
N LEU A 294 18.24 5.52 -4.53
CA LEU A 294 16.88 5.55 -5.02
C LEU A 294 16.30 6.97 -4.99
N GLY A 295 15.62 7.36 -6.05
CA GLY A 295 14.77 8.55 -6.06
C GLY A 295 13.30 8.20 -5.90
N VAL A 296 12.44 9.22 -5.80
CA VAL A 296 10.97 9.05 -5.75
C VAL A 296 10.48 8.19 -6.92
N ALA A 297 10.94 8.46 -8.15
CA ALA A 297 10.56 7.70 -9.34
C ALA A 297 10.90 6.20 -9.26
N ASP A 298 12.01 5.82 -8.58
CA ASP A 298 12.37 4.42 -8.37
C ASP A 298 11.38 3.74 -7.41
N VAL A 299 10.95 4.45 -6.37
CA VAL A 299 9.98 3.94 -5.39
C VAL A 299 8.58 3.84 -6.01
N GLU A 300 8.15 4.85 -6.78
CA GLU A 300 6.90 4.78 -7.57
C GLU A 300 6.90 3.59 -8.52
N ALA A 301 8.00 3.37 -9.24
CA ALA A 301 8.14 2.23 -10.16
C ALA A 301 8.11 0.89 -9.42
N ALA A 302 8.65 0.82 -8.19
CA ALA A 302 8.60 -0.37 -7.36
C ALA A 302 7.19 -0.66 -6.85
N MET A 303 6.40 0.37 -6.53
CA MET A 303 4.98 0.22 -6.15
C MET A 303 4.10 -0.26 -7.32
N ARG A 304 4.56 -0.13 -8.57
CA ARG A 304 3.85 -0.54 -9.80
C ARG A 304 4.20 -1.96 -10.26
N ASP A 305 4.89 -2.74 -9.46
CA ASP A 305 5.43 -4.05 -9.81
C ASP A 305 4.37 -5.17 -9.83
N HIS A 306 4.46 -6.06 -10.84
CA HIS A 306 3.66 -7.27 -10.98
C HIS A 306 4.54 -8.51 -11.19
N TYR A 307 5.74 -8.50 -10.66
CA TYR A 307 6.72 -9.59 -10.83
C TYR A 307 7.21 -9.78 -12.27
N GLU A 308 7.12 -8.77 -13.13
CA GLU A 308 7.50 -8.89 -14.54
C GLU A 308 8.93 -9.42 -14.73
N GLY A 309 9.08 -10.44 -15.56
CA GLY A 309 10.37 -11.07 -15.84
C GLY A 309 10.93 -11.95 -14.72
N THR A 310 10.14 -12.28 -13.71
CA THR A 310 10.53 -13.14 -12.59
C THR A 310 9.78 -14.49 -12.63
N PRO A 311 10.17 -15.48 -11.79
CA PRO A 311 9.41 -16.73 -11.66
C PRO A 311 7.97 -16.56 -11.17
N PHE A 312 7.61 -15.39 -10.65
CA PHE A 312 6.28 -15.07 -10.11
C PHE A 312 5.40 -14.30 -11.09
N ALA A 313 5.87 -14.05 -12.33
CA ALA A 313 5.13 -13.27 -13.32
C ALA A 313 3.75 -13.86 -13.63
N LEU A 314 2.73 -13.01 -13.64
CA LEU A 314 1.31 -13.37 -13.76
C LEU A 314 0.80 -13.37 -15.20
N ASP A 315 1.50 -12.72 -16.11
CA ASP A 315 1.13 -12.53 -17.51
C ASP A 315 1.71 -13.59 -18.46
N SER A 316 2.52 -14.51 -17.92
CA SER A 316 3.29 -15.48 -18.70
C SER A 316 2.52 -16.71 -19.15
N ASP A 317 1.38 -17.03 -18.50
CA ASP A 317 0.55 -18.19 -18.79
C ASP A 317 -0.90 -17.83 -19.10
N ILE A 318 -1.82 -18.84 -19.15
CA ILE A 318 -3.23 -18.63 -19.46
C ILE A 318 -3.98 -17.85 -18.36
N GLY A 319 -3.46 -17.79 -17.13
CA GLY A 319 -4.03 -17.02 -16.03
C GLY A 319 -4.12 -15.53 -16.33
N GLY A 320 -3.18 -14.97 -17.12
CA GLY A 320 -3.24 -13.60 -17.62
C GLY A 320 -4.31 -13.35 -18.69
N GLY A 321 -5.06 -14.37 -19.08
CA GLY A 321 -6.14 -14.29 -20.07
C GLY A 321 -5.67 -13.95 -21.48
N ILE A 322 -6.61 -13.53 -22.30
CA ILE A 322 -6.37 -13.13 -23.71
C ILE A 322 -5.31 -12.02 -23.82
N TRP A 323 -5.41 -11.02 -22.92
CA TRP A 323 -4.69 -9.75 -23.04
C TRP A 323 -3.57 -9.58 -22.01
N GLN A 324 -3.03 -10.69 -21.49
CA GLN A 324 -1.86 -10.69 -20.60
C GLN A 324 -2.02 -9.75 -19.40
N MET A 325 -3.16 -9.82 -18.76
CA MET A 325 -3.45 -9.04 -17.55
C MET A 325 -2.58 -9.54 -16.39
N PRO A 326 -1.76 -8.70 -15.75
CA PRO A 326 -0.88 -9.10 -14.65
C PRO A 326 -1.61 -9.06 -13.29
N TYR A 327 -2.91 -9.27 -13.28
CA TYR A 327 -3.79 -9.27 -12.12
C TYR A 327 -4.58 -10.56 -12.08
N CYS A 328 -4.74 -11.13 -10.89
CA CYS A 328 -5.51 -12.35 -10.71
C CYS A 328 -6.93 -12.06 -10.22
N PRO A 329 -7.92 -12.88 -10.63
CA PRO A 329 -9.26 -12.80 -10.07
C PRO A 329 -9.26 -13.23 -8.61
N THR A 330 -10.29 -12.80 -7.88
CA THR A 330 -10.51 -13.15 -6.47
C THR A 330 -11.60 -14.21 -6.34
N PRO A 331 -11.53 -15.10 -5.33
CA PRO A 331 -10.48 -15.20 -4.30
C PRO A 331 -9.14 -15.67 -4.86
N LEU A 332 -8.04 -15.34 -4.15
CA LEU A 332 -6.69 -15.73 -4.57
C LEU A 332 -6.40 -17.23 -4.40
N SER A 333 -7.28 -18.01 -3.79
CA SER A 333 -7.20 -19.47 -3.73
C SER A 333 -8.46 -20.11 -4.28
N PHE A 334 -8.32 -21.28 -4.90
CA PHE A 334 -9.41 -22.03 -5.51
C PHE A 334 -9.14 -23.54 -5.42
N LYS A 335 -10.21 -24.37 -5.57
CA LYS A 335 -10.11 -25.82 -5.49
C LYS A 335 -10.55 -26.47 -6.80
N VAL A 336 -9.76 -27.46 -7.26
CA VAL A 336 -10.10 -28.33 -8.39
C VAL A 336 -9.81 -29.77 -7.97
N ASP A 337 -10.76 -30.67 -8.16
CA ASP A 337 -10.66 -32.10 -7.81
C ASP A 337 -10.17 -32.35 -6.37
N GLY A 338 -10.64 -31.51 -5.44
CA GLY A 338 -10.28 -31.61 -4.02
C GLY A 338 -8.88 -31.08 -3.65
N LYS A 339 -8.09 -30.67 -4.62
CA LYS A 339 -6.77 -30.06 -4.41
C LYS A 339 -6.88 -28.56 -4.44
N GLU A 340 -6.20 -27.89 -3.49
CA GLU A 340 -6.15 -26.44 -3.39
C GLU A 340 -5.01 -25.85 -4.24
N TYR A 341 -5.31 -24.76 -4.90
CA TYR A 341 -4.41 -23.96 -5.72
C TYR A 341 -4.53 -22.49 -5.32
N PHE A 342 -3.57 -21.68 -5.73
CA PHE A 342 -3.56 -20.25 -5.47
C PHE A 342 -3.21 -19.45 -6.73
N ASN A 343 -3.59 -18.18 -6.74
CA ASN A 343 -3.13 -17.17 -7.67
C ASN A 343 -2.09 -16.26 -7.01
N GLU A 344 -1.22 -15.67 -7.80
CA GLU A 344 -0.28 -14.67 -7.32
C GLU A 344 -0.99 -13.35 -6.92
N ARG A 345 -0.42 -12.66 -5.95
CA ARG A 345 -0.80 -11.30 -5.61
C ARG A 345 0.41 -10.37 -5.72
N PRO A 346 0.45 -9.48 -6.73
CA PRO A 346 1.55 -8.57 -6.93
C PRO A 346 1.54 -7.40 -5.94
N ILE A 347 2.55 -6.53 -6.00
CA ILE A 347 2.63 -5.28 -5.24
C ILE A 347 1.53 -4.34 -5.70
N SER A 348 1.48 -4.02 -6.99
CA SER A 348 0.39 -3.26 -7.60
C SER A 348 -0.81 -4.16 -7.82
N THR A 349 -1.97 -3.81 -7.31
CA THR A 349 -3.16 -4.66 -7.32
C THR A 349 -4.44 -3.85 -7.47
N GLN A 350 -5.45 -4.46 -8.11
CA GLN A 350 -6.79 -3.87 -8.26
C GLN A 350 -7.55 -3.66 -6.93
N GLN A 351 -6.99 -4.10 -5.82
CA GLN A 351 -7.57 -3.95 -4.49
C GLN A 351 -7.19 -2.63 -3.82
N SER A 352 -6.26 -1.87 -4.40
CA SER A 352 -5.74 -0.64 -3.78
C SER A 352 -6.81 0.44 -3.72
N GLY A 353 -7.08 0.96 -2.52
CA GLY A 353 -7.89 2.16 -2.32
C GLY A 353 -7.10 3.43 -2.57
N PHE A 354 -5.84 3.43 -2.12
CA PHE A 354 -4.88 4.51 -2.39
C PHE A 354 -3.45 4.02 -2.27
N VAL A 355 -2.54 4.80 -2.83
CA VAL A 355 -1.10 4.57 -2.79
C VAL A 355 -0.36 5.89 -2.57
N PHE A 356 0.78 5.84 -1.89
CA PHE A 356 1.66 7.00 -1.84
C PHE A 356 3.15 6.63 -1.76
N VAL A 357 3.98 7.61 -2.10
CA VAL A 357 5.39 7.70 -1.73
C VAL A 357 5.55 8.97 -0.89
N ALA A 358 6.04 8.86 0.33
CA ALA A 358 6.38 10.00 1.17
C ALA A 358 7.88 10.28 1.08
N GLU A 359 8.23 11.55 0.85
CA GLU A 359 9.59 12.06 0.83
C GLU A 359 9.77 13.09 1.94
N MET A 360 10.65 12.83 2.90
CA MET A 360 10.93 13.67 4.06
C MET A 360 12.34 14.23 3.98
N ARG A 361 12.46 15.58 3.88
CA ARG A 361 13.71 16.31 3.55
C ARG A 361 14.13 17.24 4.69
N SER A 362 15.18 16.85 5.43
CA SER A 362 15.64 17.56 6.62
C SER A 362 16.31 18.92 6.35
N TRP A 363 16.75 19.19 5.12
CA TRP A 363 17.44 20.42 4.74
C TRP A 363 16.51 21.57 4.33
N LEU A 364 15.22 21.32 4.29
CA LEU A 364 14.20 22.32 3.99
C LEU A 364 13.42 22.71 5.26
N PRO A 365 12.81 23.89 5.31
CA PRO A 365 11.82 24.21 6.34
C PRO A 365 10.78 23.08 6.45
N ARG A 366 10.31 22.79 7.65
CA ARG A 366 9.42 21.65 7.92
C ARG A 366 8.16 21.66 7.05
N GLU A 367 7.63 22.85 6.75
CA GLU A 367 6.43 23.06 5.96
C GLU A 367 6.64 22.71 4.47
N ILE A 368 7.89 22.76 4.01
CA ILE A 368 8.27 22.54 2.59
C ILE A 368 8.89 21.15 2.41
N GLY A 369 9.55 20.63 3.45
CA GLY A 369 10.39 19.42 3.35
C GLY A 369 9.63 18.14 3.08
N GLY A 370 8.39 18.00 3.56
CA GLY A 370 7.58 16.79 3.41
C GLY A 370 6.67 16.83 2.19
N VAL A 371 6.75 15.80 1.34
CA VAL A 371 5.84 15.63 0.19
C VAL A 371 5.26 14.24 0.24
N LEU A 372 3.95 14.14 0.17
CA LEU A 372 3.20 12.91 -0.06
C LEU A 372 2.83 12.86 -1.54
N TRP A 373 3.51 12.04 -2.31
CA TRP A 373 3.18 11.72 -3.70
C TRP A 373 2.02 10.73 -3.68
N PHE A 374 0.81 11.20 -3.91
CA PHE A 374 -0.44 10.50 -3.61
C PHE A 374 -1.24 10.12 -4.85
N GLY A 375 -1.80 8.91 -4.89
CA GLY A 375 -2.74 8.43 -5.91
C GLY A 375 -3.89 7.66 -5.27
N ASN A 376 -5.10 7.82 -5.79
CA ASN A 376 -6.23 6.95 -5.49
C ASN A 376 -6.30 5.79 -6.49
N ASP A 377 -6.58 4.57 -6.02
CA ASP A 377 -6.64 3.35 -6.81
C ASP A 377 -5.25 2.67 -6.98
N ASP A 378 -5.14 1.70 -7.86
CA ASP A 378 -3.97 0.89 -8.16
C ASP A 378 -2.76 1.71 -8.62
N ALA A 379 -1.61 1.51 -7.99
CA ALA A 379 -0.36 2.24 -8.26
C ALA A 379 0.03 2.26 -9.75
N ASN A 380 -0.19 1.15 -10.46
CA ASN A 380 0.14 1.07 -11.89
C ASN A 380 -0.84 1.82 -12.78
N MET A 381 -2.02 2.14 -12.27
CA MET A 381 -3.11 2.78 -13.02
C MET A 381 -3.24 4.28 -12.75
N VAL A 382 -2.45 4.85 -11.81
CA VAL A 382 -2.59 6.25 -11.39
C VAL A 382 -1.28 7.02 -11.44
N ALA A 383 -1.36 8.36 -11.53
CA ALA A 383 -0.24 9.27 -11.33
C ALA A 383 -0.15 9.66 -9.85
N PHE A 384 1.06 9.93 -9.35
CA PHE A 384 1.35 10.30 -7.98
C PHE A 384 1.35 11.83 -7.82
N ASN A 385 0.29 12.38 -7.26
CA ASN A 385 0.10 13.83 -7.10
C ASN A 385 0.92 14.39 -5.92
N PRO A 386 1.63 15.53 -6.09
CA PRO A 386 2.42 16.15 -5.02
C PRO A 386 1.53 16.86 -4.00
N ILE A 387 1.41 16.32 -2.81
CA ILE A 387 0.71 16.90 -1.66
C ILE A 387 1.73 17.22 -0.58
N TYR A 388 1.94 18.49 -0.27
CA TYR A 388 2.90 18.90 0.75
C TYR A 388 2.33 18.69 2.16
N CYS A 389 3.18 18.32 3.11
CA CYS A 389 2.79 18.01 4.50
C CYS A 389 2.11 19.17 5.24
N CYS A 390 2.37 20.41 4.81
CA CYS A 390 1.75 21.61 5.34
C CYS A 390 0.36 21.93 4.75
N THR A 391 -0.14 21.12 3.82
CA THR A 391 -1.45 21.35 3.16
C THR A 391 -2.55 21.50 4.19
N THR A 392 -3.26 22.64 4.15
CA THR A 392 -4.31 23.00 5.12
C THR A 392 -5.71 22.62 4.68
N LYS A 393 -5.87 22.13 3.45
CA LYS A 393 -7.14 21.67 2.90
C LYS A 393 -6.89 20.61 1.84
N ALA A 394 -7.44 19.41 2.03
CA ALA A 394 -7.35 18.35 1.03
C ALA A 394 -7.94 18.82 -0.33
N PRO A 395 -7.31 18.47 -1.48
CA PRO A 395 -7.89 18.71 -2.80
C PRO A 395 -9.29 18.14 -2.90
N ARG A 396 -10.22 18.89 -3.51
CA ARG A 396 -11.64 18.51 -3.54
C ARG A 396 -11.88 17.15 -4.19
N CYS A 397 -11.16 16.82 -5.25
CA CYS A 397 -11.33 15.56 -5.96
C CYS A 397 -10.84 14.34 -5.12
N PHE A 398 -9.93 14.53 -4.17
CA PHE A 398 -9.50 13.49 -3.24
C PHE A 398 -10.35 13.40 -1.97
N ASN A 399 -11.25 14.34 -1.75
CA ASN A 399 -12.19 14.35 -0.63
C ASN A 399 -13.51 15.02 -1.04
N THR A 400 -14.25 14.36 -1.93
CA THR A 400 -15.49 14.87 -2.51
C THR A 400 -16.64 14.64 -1.53
N PRO A 401 -17.34 15.70 -1.06
CA PRO A 401 -18.43 15.54 -0.11
C PRO A 401 -19.57 14.65 -0.62
N GLY A 402 -20.04 13.72 0.19
CA GLY A 402 -21.17 12.85 -0.10
C GLY A 402 -20.90 11.77 -1.14
N VAL A 403 -19.63 11.50 -1.44
CA VAL A 403 -19.16 10.37 -2.26
C VAL A 403 -18.53 9.32 -1.35
N ASP A 404 -18.85 8.07 -1.57
CA ASP A 404 -18.38 6.91 -0.81
C ASP A 404 -18.24 5.68 -1.73
N ALA A 405 -17.98 4.51 -1.13
CA ALA A 405 -17.82 3.24 -1.86
C ALA A 405 -19.05 2.80 -2.67
N LEU A 406 -20.23 3.37 -2.42
CA LEU A 406 -21.50 3.00 -3.05
C LEU A 406 -22.04 4.10 -3.98
N ARG A 407 -21.33 5.23 -4.08
CA ARG A 407 -21.78 6.40 -4.84
C ARG A 407 -20.71 6.94 -5.77
N PHE A 408 -20.84 6.64 -7.06
CA PHE A 408 -19.96 7.16 -8.11
C PHE A 408 -20.11 8.68 -8.30
N SER A 409 -18.99 9.36 -8.58
CA SER A 409 -18.98 10.76 -9.04
C SER A 409 -17.82 11.01 -10.00
N MET A 410 -18.10 11.78 -11.06
CA MET A 410 -17.06 12.28 -11.98
C MET A 410 -16.13 13.33 -11.33
N ASP A 411 -16.54 13.93 -10.21
CA ASP A 411 -15.75 14.91 -9.46
C ASP A 411 -14.82 14.24 -8.42
N ASN A 412 -14.86 12.91 -8.30
CA ASN A 412 -14.07 12.15 -7.34
C ASN A 412 -12.95 11.37 -8.03
N ALA A 413 -11.71 11.58 -7.57
CA ALA A 413 -10.53 11.00 -8.19
C ALA A 413 -10.52 9.47 -8.11
N TYR A 414 -10.88 8.88 -6.95
CA TYR A 414 -10.95 7.43 -6.83
C TYR A 414 -11.86 6.82 -7.89
N TRP A 415 -13.09 7.30 -8.03
CA TRP A 415 -14.05 6.74 -8.96
C TRP A 415 -13.65 6.91 -10.42
N VAL A 416 -13.06 8.05 -10.79
CA VAL A 416 -12.59 8.27 -12.17
C VAL A 416 -11.36 7.41 -12.48
N CYS A 417 -10.42 7.29 -11.53
CA CYS A 417 -9.26 6.40 -11.67
C CYS A 417 -9.69 4.94 -11.78
N ASN A 418 -10.53 4.47 -10.86
CA ASN A 418 -11.04 3.10 -10.83
C ASN A 418 -11.85 2.75 -12.08
N TRP A 419 -12.65 3.70 -12.62
CA TRP A 419 -13.33 3.52 -13.90
C TRP A 419 -12.33 3.29 -15.04
N VAL A 420 -11.28 4.11 -15.16
CA VAL A 420 -10.23 3.94 -16.19
C VAL A 420 -9.51 2.60 -16.00
N SER A 421 -9.14 2.25 -14.78
CA SER A 421 -8.47 0.98 -14.45
C SER A 421 -9.31 -0.22 -14.89
N ASN A 422 -10.61 -0.22 -14.56
CA ASN A 422 -11.54 -1.29 -14.95
C ASN A 422 -11.81 -1.35 -16.46
N MET A 423 -11.59 -0.29 -17.22
CA MET A 423 -11.57 -0.33 -18.69
C MET A 423 -10.32 -1.00 -19.22
N VAL A 424 -9.17 -0.78 -18.57
CA VAL A 424 -7.85 -1.25 -19.01
C VAL A 424 -7.62 -2.72 -18.65
N TYR A 425 -7.98 -3.16 -17.44
CA TYR A 425 -7.74 -4.54 -16.98
C TYR A 425 -8.14 -5.63 -17.97
N PRO A 426 -9.37 -5.67 -18.53
CA PRO A 426 -9.78 -6.74 -19.44
C PRO A 426 -9.05 -6.75 -20.79
N ARG A 427 -8.35 -5.67 -21.13
CA ARG A 427 -7.62 -5.48 -22.39
C ARG A 427 -6.22 -4.92 -22.15
N TYR A 428 -5.56 -5.38 -21.12
CA TYR A 428 -4.33 -4.79 -20.58
C TYR A 428 -3.26 -4.57 -21.62
N SER A 429 -2.80 -5.60 -22.34
CA SER A 429 -1.74 -5.47 -23.35
C SER A 429 -2.08 -4.54 -24.52
N GLN A 430 -3.37 -4.24 -24.75
CA GLN A 430 -3.81 -3.32 -25.79
C GLN A 430 -3.96 -1.87 -25.29
N MET A 431 -4.49 -1.70 -24.10
CA MET A 431 -4.93 -0.39 -23.60
C MET A 431 -3.93 0.26 -22.64
N PHE A 432 -3.17 -0.53 -21.89
CA PHE A 432 -2.27 -0.03 -20.86
C PHE A 432 -1.22 0.96 -21.39
N GLY A 433 -0.70 0.75 -22.60
CA GLY A 433 0.24 1.68 -23.23
C GLY A 433 -0.30 3.12 -23.36
N SER A 434 -1.59 3.26 -23.65
CA SER A 434 -2.25 4.59 -23.74
C SER A 434 -2.42 5.24 -22.35
N LEU A 435 -2.76 4.48 -21.32
CA LEU A 435 -2.79 4.94 -19.94
C LEU A 435 -1.39 5.34 -19.47
N LYS A 436 -0.42 4.42 -19.62
CA LYS A 436 0.97 4.61 -19.22
C LYS A 436 1.58 5.90 -19.76
N GLN A 437 1.31 6.23 -21.02
CA GLN A 437 1.81 7.47 -21.63
C GLN A 437 1.29 8.72 -20.90
N VAL A 438 0.02 8.76 -20.54
CA VAL A 438 -0.58 9.90 -19.81
C VAL A 438 -0.03 9.96 -18.39
N ARG A 439 0.00 8.83 -17.69
CA ARG A 439 0.50 8.69 -16.32
C ARG A 439 1.95 9.15 -16.21
N ASP A 440 2.84 8.55 -17.00
CA ASP A 440 4.29 8.82 -16.95
C ASP A 440 4.60 10.28 -17.33
N SER A 441 3.82 10.88 -18.23
CA SER A 441 3.95 12.30 -18.60
C SER A 441 3.63 13.24 -17.43
N LEU A 442 2.63 12.92 -16.62
CA LEU A 442 2.27 13.72 -15.44
C LEU A 442 3.33 13.55 -14.34
N ASP A 443 3.70 12.32 -14.01
CA ASP A 443 4.72 12.03 -12.99
C ASP A 443 6.05 12.72 -13.34
N ALA A 444 6.55 12.57 -14.56
CA ALA A 444 7.77 13.22 -15.02
C ALA A 444 7.68 14.74 -14.96
N SER A 445 6.53 15.32 -15.34
CA SER A 445 6.31 16.76 -15.28
C SER A 445 6.36 17.28 -13.85
N TRP A 446 5.75 16.60 -12.89
CA TRP A 446 5.70 17.04 -11.49
C TRP A 446 7.04 16.84 -10.79
N LEU A 447 7.69 15.69 -10.96
CA LEU A 447 9.01 15.41 -10.40
C LEU A 447 10.06 16.41 -10.93
N SER A 448 10.06 16.72 -12.23
CA SER A 448 11.03 17.66 -12.80
C SER A 448 10.85 19.10 -12.30
N ARG A 449 9.65 19.48 -11.85
CA ARG A 449 9.34 20.82 -11.33
C ARG A 449 9.45 20.95 -9.83
N GLN A 450 9.64 19.87 -9.08
CA GLN A 450 9.68 19.90 -7.62
C GLN A 450 10.69 20.94 -7.09
N GLY A 451 11.91 20.98 -7.64
CA GLY A 451 12.93 21.94 -7.21
C GLY A 451 12.55 23.40 -7.46
N GLU A 452 11.78 23.71 -8.51
CA GLU A 452 11.25 25.05 -8.79
C GLU A 452 10.17 25.43 -7.77
N VAL A 453 9.25 24.51 -7.48
CA VAL A 453 8.18 24.69 -6.49
C VAL A 453 8.77 24.92 -5.11
N ASP A 454 9.73 24.09 -4.70
CA ASP A 454 10.44 24.21 -3.41
C ASP A 454 11.16 25.54 -3.28
N ARG A 455 11.87 25.99 -4.31
CA ARG A 455 12.55 27.30 -4.30
C ARG A 455 11.55 28.43 -4.14
N ARG A 456 10.44 28.41 -4.90
CA ARG A 456 9.38 29.42 -4.78
C ARG A 456 8.74 29.41 -3.39
N ALA A 457 8.52 28.24 -2.83
CA ALA A 457 8.01 28.11 -1.46
C ALA A 457 8.99 28.69 -0.43
N GLN A 458 10.33 28.46 -0.58
CA GLN A 458 11.34 29.04 0.31
C GLN A 458 11.41 30.56 0.21
N GLU A 459 11.30 31.16 -0.98
CA GLU A 459 11.22 32.60 -1.18
C GLU A 459 10.02 33.20 -0.43
N LEU A 460 8.86 32.57 -0.54
CA LEU A 460 7.65 32.98 0.18
C LEU A 460 7.81 32.78 1.69
N TYR A 461 8.40 31.66 2.12
CA TYR A 461 8.63 31.35 3.52
C TYR A 461 9.52 32.38 4.22
N ALA A 462 10.54 32.88 3.53
CA ALA A 462 11.42 33.94 4.06
C ALA A 462 10.66 35.25 4.39
N SER A 463 9.55 35.51 3.70
CA SER A 463 8.68 36.66 3.96
C SER A 463 7.56 36.32 4.97
N SER A 464 6.93 35.16 4.82
CA SER A 464 5.87 34.66 5.70
C SER A 464 5.70 33.15 5.50
N PRO A 465 5.86 32.31 6.55
CA PRO A 465 5.56 30.89 6.49
C PRO A 465 4.15 30.59 5.97
N GLU A 466 3.16 31.42 6.34
CA GLU A 466 1.77 31.27 5.89
C GLU A 466 1.62 31.41 4.36
N GLN A 467 2.38 32.33 3.72
CA GLN A 467 2.35 32.48 2.27
C GLN A 467 2.89 31.23 1.55
N ALA A 468 3.95 30.61 2.10
CA ALA A 468 4.46 29.34 1.57
C ALA A 468 3.43 28.21 1.70
N VAL A 469 2.80 28.08 2.87
CA VAL A 469 1.74 27.08 3.14
C VAL A 469 0.57 27.26 2.17
N ASN A 470 0.09 28.50 1.99
CA ASN A 470 -1.01 28.82 1.05
C ASN A 470 -0.63 28.48 -0.39
N TYR A 471 0.61 28.80 -0.81
CA TYR A 471 1.11 28.46 -2.14
C TYR A 471 1.17 26.95 -2.36
N LEU A 472 1.73 26.18 -1.43
CA LEU A 472 1.86 24.73 -1.55
C LEU A 472 0.50 24.02 -1.48
N THR A 473 -0.43 24.52 -0.65
CA THR A 473 -1.81 24.01 -0.60
C THR A 473 -2.52 24.22 -1.94
N ALA A 474 -2.40 25.42 -2.52
CA ALA A 474 -2.99 25.73 -3.83
C ALA A 474 -2.35 24.91 -4.96
N TYR A 475 -1.02 24.74 -4.92
CA TYR A 475 -0.28 23.92 -5.89
C TYR A 475 -0.76 22.47 -5.89
N GLY A 476 -0.85 21.81 -4.72
CA GLY A 476 -1.35 20.43 -4.62
C GLY A 476 -2.79 20.30 -5.13
N ALA A 477 -3.66 21.25 -4.80
CA ALA A 477 -5.04 21.27 -5.28
C ALA A 477 -5.13 21.43 -6.82
N GLU A 478 -4.31 22.30 -7.40
CA GLU A 478 -4.23 22.49 -8.86
C GLU A 478 -3.78 21.20 -9.57
N LYS A 479 -2.73 20.52 -9.04
CA LYS A 479 -2.24 19.30 -9.67
C LYS A 479 -3.23 18.15 -9.57
N ALA A 480 -3.91 18.00 -8.46
CA ALA A 480 -4.99 17.04 -8.29
C ALA A 480 -6.15 17.27 -9.28
N GLU A 481 -6.55 18.51 -9.49
CA GLU A 481 -7.58 18.86 -10.49
C GLU A 481 -7.10 18.60 -11.92
N GLN A 482 -5.85 18.92 -12.25
CA GLN A 482 -5.25 18.60 -13.55
C GLN A 482 -5.23 17.08 -13.79
N MET A 483 -4.88 16.26 -12.79
CA MET A 483 -4.94 14.81 -12.88
C MET A 483 -6.37 14.35 -13.16
N LEU A 484 -7.37 14.79 -12.39
CA LEU A 484 -8.76 14.39 -12.57
C LEU A 484 -9.24 14.66 -14.00
N GLN A 485 -8.98 15.87 -14.52
CA GLN A 485 -9.36 16.25 -15.89
C GLN A 485 -8.65 15.39 -16.94
N ARG A 486 -7.37 15.09 -16.73
CA ARG A 486 -6.61 14.21 -17.64
C ARG A 486 -7.13 12.79 -17.63
N TRP A 487 -7.55 12.24 -16.48
CA TRP A 487 -8.16 10.91 -16.38
C TRP A 487 -9.55 10.85 -17.02
N GLN A 488 -10.38 11.86 -16.85
CA GLN A 488 -11.66 11.96 -17.56
C GLN A 488 -11.46 11.99 -19.09
N GLN A 489 -10.51 12.78 -19.58
CA GLN A 489 -10.16 12.83 -21.01
C GLN A 489 -9.60 11.48 -21.48
N LEU A 490 -8.78 10.81 -20.67
CA LEU A 490 -8.25 9.48 -20.98
C LEU A 490 -9.38 8.46 -21.10
N ALA A 491 -10.35 8.45 -20.18
CA ALA A 491 -11.51 7.56 -20.25
C ALA A 491 -12.26 7.71 -21.58
N PHE A 492 -12.55 8.96 -22.00
CA PHE A 492 -13.21 9.24 -23.29
C PHE A 492 -12.35 8.81 -24.48
N TYR A 493 -11.05 9.06 -24.42
CA TYR A 493 -10.12 8.62 -25.45
C TYR A 493 -10.06 7.09 -25.58
N LEU A 494 -10.00 6.37 -24.46
CA LEU A 494 -9.98 4.90 -24.44
C LEU A 494 -11.26 4.31 -25.02
N ILE A 495 -12.43 4.83 -24.67
CA ILE A 495 -13.71 4.41 -25.25
C ILE A 495 -13.68 4.60 -26.77
N VAL A 496 -13.25 5.77 -27.27
CA VAL A 496 -13.23 6.06 -28.70
C VAL A 496 -12.23 5.18 -29.45
N LYS A 497 -11.02 4.99 -28.91
CA LYS A 497 -9.95 4.22 -29.59
C LYS A 497 -10.22 2.73 -29.63
N TYR A 498 -10.82 2.17 -28.59
CA TYR A 498 -10.89 0.72 -28.34
C TYR A 498 -12.31 0.14 -28.31
N ASN A 499 -13.36 0.87 -28.71
CA ASN A 499 -14.73 0.32 -28.72
C ASN A 499 -14.83 -0.94 -29.58
N ASP A 500 -15.82 -1.80 -29.31
CA ASP A 500 -16.17 -3.00 -30.10
C ASP A 500 -14.99 -3.95 -30.36
N MET A 501 -14.03 -4.03 -29.43
CA MET A 501 -12.84 -4.90 -29.49
C MET A 501 -11.89 -4.61 -30.68
N ILE A 502 -12.03 -3.44 -31.31
CA ILE A 502 -11.14 -2.96 -32.37
C ILE A 502 -10.06 -2.03 -31.80
N VAL A 503 -9.10 -1.65 -32.61
CA VAL A 503 -8.15 -0.57 -32.32
C VAL A 503 -8.17 0.42 -33.48
N LYS A 504 -8.53 1.67 -33.20
CA LYS A 504 -8.43 2.76 -34.20
C LYS A 504 -6.96 3.20 -34.30
N PRO A 505 -6.39 3.27 -35.50
CA PRO A 505 -5.00 3.68 -35.68
C PRO A 505 -4.82 5.15 -35.33
N GLU A 506 -3.63 5.47 -34.81
CA GLU A 506 -3.25 6.85 -34.48
C GLU A 506 -1.83 7.16 -34.97
N GLN A 507 -1.55 8.43 -35.12
CA GLN A 507 -0.23 8.98 -35.36
C GLN A 507 -0.08 10.29 -34.59
N ASP A 508 1.04 10.48 -33.91
CA ASP A 508 1.36 11.67 -33.12
C ASP A 508 0.23 12.06 -32.12
N GLY A 509 -0.35 11.04 -31.44
CA GLY A 509 -1.42 11.21 -30.46
C GLY A 509 -2.78 11.58 -31.04
N ARG A 510 -2.97 11.47 -32.35
CA ARG A 510 -4.25 11.75 -33.03
C ARG A 510 -4.77 10.53 -33.76
N LEU A 511 -6.05 10.22 -33.57
CA LEU A 511 -6.71 9.14 -34.31
C LEU A 511 -6.76 9.51 -35.81
N LEU A 512 -6.34 8.56 -36.64
CA LEU A 512 -6.22 8.78 -38.08
C LEU A 512 -7.60 8.91 -38.75
N ARG A 513 -7.65 9.81 -39.73
CA ARG A 513 -8.81 10.00 -40.60
C ARG A 513 -8.44 9.73 -42.06
N THR A 514 -9.43 9.32 -42.85
CA THR A 514 -9.30 9.28 -44.30
C THR A 514 -9.20 10.69 -44.87
N PRO A 515 -8.75 10.88 -46.12
CA PRO A 515 -8.75 12.18 -46.79
C PRO A 515 -10.14 12.86 -46.83
N HIS A 516 -11.21 12.08 -46.70
CA HIS A 516 -12.60 12.57 -46.69
C HIS A 516 -13.17 12.79 -45.28
N GLY A 517 -12.33 12.77 -44.23
CA GLY A 517 -12.70 13.11 -42.85
C GLY A 517 -13.30 11.96 -42.02
N LEU A 518 -13.52 10.79 -42.59
CA LEU A 518 -13.98 9.61 -41.86
C LEU A 518 -12.83 8.96 -41.08
N GLY A 519 -13.14 8.13 -40.06
CA GLY A 519 -12.11 7.33 -39.36
C GLY A 519 -11.37 6.40 -40.35
N ALA A 520 -10.06 6.27 -40.16
CA ALA A 520 -9.26 5.33 -40.93
C ALA A 520 -9.66 3.87 -40.62
N ARG A 521 -9.24 2.93 -41.50
CA ARG A 521 -9.55 1.49 -41.34
C ARG A 521 -9.03 0.99 -40.00
N VAL A 522 -9.94 0.37 -39.21
CA VAL A 522 -9.65 -0.15 -37.88
C VAL A 522 -8.81 -1.43 -37.95
N GLN A 523 -8.01 -1.63 -36.92
CA GLN A 523 -7.31 -2.91 -36.67
C GLN A 523 -8.23 -3.85 -35.90
N ARG A 524 -8.08 -5.15 -36.16
CA ARG A 524 -8.81 -6.25 -35.52
C ARG A 524 -7.79 -7.24 -34.96
N PRO A 525 -7.34 -7.07 -33.71
CA PRO A 525 -6.17 -7.81 -33.20
C PRO A 525 -6.39 -9.33 -33.08
N GLY A 526 -7.63 -9.80 -32.85
CA GLY A 526 -7.90 -11.24 -32.69
C GLY A 526 -7.28 -11.83 -31.41
N TYR A 527 -7.17 -13.16 -31.38
CA TYR A 527 -6.52 -13.88 -30.29
C TYR A 527 -4.99 -13.91 -30.45
N PRO A 528 -4.22 -13.67 -29.39
CA PRO A 528 -2.79 -14.03 -29.39
C PRO A 528 -2.61 -15.53 -29.63
N GLU A 529 -1.52 -15.93 -30.31
CA GLU A 529 -1.29 -17.33 -30.71
C GLU A 529 -1.39 -18.32 -29.53
N ARG A 530 -0.81 -17.99 -28.38
CA ARG A 530 -0.86 -18.83 -27.17
C ARG A 530 -2.29 -19.13 -26.74
N TYR A 531 -3.17 -18.12 -26.78
CA TYR A 531 -4.57 -18.26 -26.41
C TYR A 531 -5.36 -19.02 -27.48
N ALA A 532 -5.08 -18.76 -28.76
CA ALA A 532 -5.67 -19.51 -29.86
C ALA A 532 -5.36 -21.01 -29.78
N ARG A 533 -4.10 -21.39 -29.43
CA ARG A 533 -3.72 -22.79 -29.21
C ARG A 533 -4.52 -23.42 -28.06
N GLU A 534 -4.70 -22.74 -26.96
CA GLU A 534 -5.50 -23.24 -25.84
C GLU A 534 -6.98 -23.37 -26.21
N LEU A 535 -7.52 -22.40 -26.95
CA LEU A 535 -8.88 -22.46 -27.47
C LEU A 535 -9.10 -23.71 -28.34
N ILE A 536 -8.16 -24.00 -29.28
CA ILE A 536 -8.22 -25.20 -30.12
C ILE A 536 -8.07 -26.47 -29.28
N ARG A 537 -7.21 -26.48 -28.27
CA ARG A 537 -7.06 -27.62 -27.37
C ARG A 537 -8.41 -27.98 -26.66
N GLN A 538 -9.21 -26.99 -26.30
CA GLN A 538 -10.49 -27.17 -25.63
C GLN A 538 -11.63 -27.48 -26.62
N THR A 539 -11.60 -26.94 -27.82
CA THR A 539 -12.73 -27.05 -28.80
C THR A 539 -12.52 -28.11 -29.87
N GLY A 540 -11.28 -28.64 -30.01
CA GLY A 540 -10.95 -29.55 -31.11
C GLY A 540 -11.24 -28.92 -32.48
N ASP A 541 -11.76 -29.71 -33.39
CA ASP A 541 -12.05 -29.29 -34.78
C ASP A 541 -13.33 -28.42 -34.94
N LYS A 542 -13.99 -28.05 -33.80
CA LYS A 542 -15.23 -27.25 -33.87
C LYS A 542 -15.07 -25.94 -34.63
N LEU A 543 -13.89 -25.34 -34.58
CA LEU A 543 -13.56 -24.04 -35.22
C LEU A 543 -12.72 -24.20 -36.49
N ALA A 544 -12.43 -25.43 -36.92
CA ALA A 544 -11.65 -25.68 -38.12
C ALA A 544 -12.43 -25.24 -39.39
N VAL A 545 -11.74 -24.51 -40.26
CA VAL A 545 -12.27 -24.19 -41.60
C VAL A 545 -12.02 -25.40 -42.51
N PRO A 546 -13.07 -25.91 -43.19
CA PRO A 546 -12.86 -27.00 -44.11
C PRO A 546 -11.78 -26.67 -45.16
N THR A 547 -10.85 -27.56 -45.35
CA THR A 547 -9.89 -27.47 -46.47
C THR A 547 -10.64 -27.68 -47.78
N LYS A 548 -10.48 -26.74 -48.73
CA LYS A 548 -11.03 -26.85 -50.08
C LYS A 548 -10.38 -27.97 -50.84
#